data_904ace8396cf1af4d2129abd97c9fdff
#
_entry.id   904ace8396cf1af4d2129abd97c9fdff
#
_cell.length_a   1.000
_cell.length_b   1.000
_cell.length_c   1.000
_cell.angle_alpha   90.00
_cell.angle_beta   90.00
_cell.angle_gamma   90.00
#
_symmetry.space_group_name_H-M   'P 1'
#
loop_
_entity.id
_entity.type
_entity.pdbx_description
1 polymer ?
#
loop_
_entity_poly.entity_id
_entity_poly.type
_entity_poly.pdbx_seq_one_letter_code
_entity_poly.pdbx_strand_id
1 'polypeptide(L)'
;MFKELGKTVLAGLLMANLAIPLPAADSSAITSGKSSVKSVRSSRKRLAPSRYRGYAPTYADSISADDPTYDDPVVRQAVVDALGRYNGSVVAVDPNTGRILAVVNQKIAFSDGYIPCSTIKPTIAVAALEENVITSDTMIKVGRRKYMNLTEALAHSNNPFFEELGRRMGFDTVSRYGRLLGLGELAGYNLPDEHPGSFPTQPPAFGGVARMSSFGEGIQVTPLQLAALAAAFANGGTLYYLQYPHSQEEVDSFQPRVKRDLNIGNILPQVREGMLAAVLYGTGRLSADPGGDETPLGKTGTCDDRTNPSRIGWFLSYADETHPRIALAVLLRGNTRRVKGPTAAQVAGHIYRRLRQENYFVPTATANSNSVKPITTGK
;
A
#
# COMPACT_ATOMS: atom_id res chain seq x y z
N MET A 1 49.61 34.28 12.34
CA MET A 1 49.46 35.47 13.17
C MET A 1 48.31 35.21 14.11
N PHE A 2 48.65 34.72 15.32
CA PHE A 2 48.11 34.99 16.65
C PHE A 2 46.55 34.95 16.83
N LYS A 3 45.92 34.35 17.84
CA LYS A 3 46.21 33.65 19.13
C LYS A 3 44.86 33.09 19.58
N GLU A 4 44.77 31.83 19.95
CA GLU A 4 44.61 31.26 21.30
C GLU A 4 43.81 32.06 22.35
N LEU A 5 42.91 31.36 23.02
CA LEU A 5 42.64 31.10 24.47
C LEU A 5 41.15 30.71 24.61
N GLY A 6 40.70 29.57 25.03
CA GLY A 6 41.03 28.77 26.19
C GLY A 6 40.33 29.30 27.48
N LYS A 7 39.20 28.67 27.93
CA LYS A 7 38.88 28.57 29.37
C LYS A 7 37.82 27.47 29.64
N THR A 8 38.30 26.40 30.20
CA THR A 8 37.63 25.40 30.99
C THR A 8 37.11 25.98 32.31
N VAL A 9 35.87 25.71 32.68
CA VAL A 9 35.43 25.88 34.06
C VAL A 9 34.72 24.59 34.50
N LEU A 10 35.36 23.95 35.46
CA LEU A 10 34.95 22.81 36.27
C LEU A 10 34.32 23.37 37.58
N ALA A 11 33.12 22.94 37.93
CA ALA A 11 32.59 23.02 39.32
C ALA A 11 31.36 22.09 39.35
N GLY A 12 31.25 21.03 40.09
CA GLY A 12 31.50 20.88 41.50
C GLY A 12 30.19 20.39 42.12
N LEU A 13 30.09 19.03 42.36
CA LEU A 13 28.97 18.40 43.06
C LEU A 13 28.82 18.99 44.47
N LEU A 14 27.56 19.31 44.86
CA LEU A 14 27.17 19.36 46.26
C LEU A 14 25.88 18.55 46.48
N MET A 15 26.01 17.41 47.14
CA MET A 15 24.89 16.61 47.65
C MET A 15 24.44 17.22 48.97
N ALA A 16 23.18 17.61 49.09
CA ALA A 16 22.53 17.94 50.32
C ALA A 16 21.47 16.90 50.66
N ASN A 17 21.78 16.06 51.66
CA ASN A 17 20.83 15.19 52.35
C ASN A 17 19.93 16.06 53.26
N LEU A 18 18.63 16.07 52.99
CA LEU A 18 17.64 16.54 53.98
C LEU A 18 16.84 15.34 54.48
N ALA A 19 17.06 14.99 55.72
CA ALA A 19 16.28 14.03 56.49
C ALA A 19 15.02 14.78 57.02
N ILE A 20 13.82 14.26 56.79
CA ILE A 20 12.56 14.71 57.35
C ILE A 20 12.17 13.74 58.47
N PRO A 21 11.87 14.23 59.73
CA PRO A 21 11.50 13.33 60.83
C PRO A 21 10.01 12.93 60.75
N LEU A 22 9.76 11.67 61.12
CA LEU A 22 8.44 11.09 61.36
C LEU A 22 7.84 11.61 62.65
N PRO A 23 6.54 11.99 62.75
CA PRO A 23 5.87 12.17 64.00
C PRO A 23 5.32 10.88 64.58
N ALA A 24 5.38 10.77 65.89
CA ALA A 24 4.98 9.65 66.73
C ALA A 24 3.47 9.41 66.76
N ALA A 25 3.12 8.14 66.91
CA ALA A 25 1.74 7.69 67.09
C ALA A 25 1.19 8.13 68.48
N ASP A 26 -0.01 8.67 68.46
CA ASP A 26 -0.81 8.81 69.69
C ASP A 26 -2.07 7.94 69.61
N SER A 27 -2.23 7.11 70.59
CA SER A 27 -3.35 6.19 70.78
C SER A 27 -4.41 6.80 71.64
N SER A 28 -5.63 6.99 71.17
CA SER A 28 -6.83 6.80 71.97
C SER A 28 -8.14 7.06 71.22
N ALA A 29 -9.13 6.27 71.63
CA ALA A 29 -10.57 6.44 71.51
C ALA A 29 -11.28 5.75 70.32
N ILE A 30 -11.78 4.55 70.70
CA ILE A 30 -12.81 3.81 70.00
C ILE A 30 -14.14 4.56 70.13
N THR A 31 -14.73 5.03 69.03
CA THR A 31 -16.15 5.32 68.95
C THR A 31 -16.76 4.62 67.76
N SER A 32 -17.79 3.81 68.05
CA SER A 32 -18.57 3.03 67.07
C SER A 32 -19.37 3.95 66.17
N GLY A 33 -18.89 4.12 64.93
CA GLY A 33 -19.62 4.80 63.86
C GLY A 33 -20.04 3.79 62.81
N LYS A 34 -21.35 3.64 62.57
CA LYS A 34 -21.92 2.82 61.48
C LYS A 34 -21.39 3.30 60.12
N SER A 35 -20.50 2.55 59.54
CA SER A 35 -20.00 2.77 58.19
C SER A 35 -21.06 2.34 57.19
N SER A 36 -21.72 3.27 56.54
CA SER A 36 -22.52 3.03 55.35
C SER A 36 -21.56 2.81 54.18
N VAL A 37 -21.37 1.59 53.78
CA VAL A 37 -20.65 1.23 52.54
C VAL A 37 -21.48 1.74 51.38
N LYS A 38 -21.13 2.91 50.83
CA LYS A 38 -21.64 3.34 49.52
C LYS A 38 -21.04 2.40 48.43
N SER A 39 -21.87 1.45 47.95
CA SER A 39 -21.50 0.65 46.81
C SER A 39 -21.24 1.57 45.60
N VAL A 40 -19.99 1.68 45.19
CA VAL A 40 -19.62 2.32 43.93
C VAL A 40 -20.16 1.44 42.82
N ARG A 41 -21.38 1.71 42.36
CA ARG A 41 -21.88 1.15 41.11
C ARG A 41 -20.97 1.63 39.99
N SER A 42 -20.02 0.81 39.59
CA SER A 42 -19.29 0.95 38.33
C SER A 42 -20.32 0.99 37.21
N SER A 43 -20.62 2.18 36.70
CA SER A 43 -21.42 2.34 35.51
C SER A 43 -20.58 1.82 34.34
N ARG A 44 -20.72 0.52 34.00
CA ARG A 44 -20.24 0.01 32.73
C ARG A 44 -20.95 0.84 31.65
N LYS A 45 -20.24 1.84 31.08
CA LYS A 45 -20.69 2.52 29.87
C LYS A 45 -20.99 1.45 28.85
N ARG A 46 -22.26 1.26 28.52
CA ARG A 46 -22.66 0.43 27.37
C ARG A 46 -21.95 1.04 26.17
N LEU A 47 -20.95 0.34 25.62
CA LEU A 47 -20.32 0.71 24.37
C LEU A 47 -21.43 0.78 23.32
N ALA A 48 -21.58 1.91 22.67
CA ALA A 48 -22.48 2.05 21.54
C ALA A 48 -22.18 0.93 20.52
N PRO A 49 -23.20 0.32 19.87
CA PRO A 49 -22.97 -0.70 18.89
C PRO A 49 -21.98 -0.19 17.84
N SER A 50 -20.97 -0.99 17.56
CA SER A 50 -19.99 -0.64 16.52
C SER A 50 -20.71 -0.44 15.19
N ARG A 51 -20.47 0.67 14.50
CA ARG A 51 -20.99 0.93 13.14
C ARG A 51 -20.52 -0.12 12.12
N TYR A 52 -19.57 -0.96 12.51
CA TYR A 52 -18.99 -2.04 11.70
C TYR A 52 -19.55 -3.42 12.07
N ARG A 53 -20.72 -3.47 12.73
CA ARG A 53 -21.40 -4.74 13.00
C ARG A 53 -21.74 -5.43 11.67
N GLY A 54 -21.34 -6.70 11.52
CA GLY A 54 -21.50 -7.47 10.28
C GLY A 54 -20.34 -7.31 9.27
N TYR A 55 -19.36 -6.46 9.55
CA TYR A 55 -18.15 -6.39 8.74
C TYR A 55 -17.23 -7.58 9.02
N ALA A 56 -16.42 -7.97 8.02
CA ALA A 56 -15.38 -8.96 8.17
C ALA A 56 -14.46 -8.63 9.36
N PRO A 57 -13.91 -9.63 10.07
CA PRO A 57 -13.00 -9.38 11.18
C PRO A 57 -11.70 -8.72 10.68
N THR A 58 -11.08 -7.88 11.54
CA THR A 58 -9.79 -7.21 11.23
C THR A 58 -8.61 -8.18 11.25
N TYR A 59 -8.73 -9.27 11.99
CA TYR A 59 -7.68 -10.28 12.14
C TYR A 59 -8.24 -11.64 11.74
N ALA A 60 -7.46 -12.37 10.96
CA ALA A 60 -7.78 -13.73 10.49
C ALA A 60 -6.49 -14.50 10.22
N ASP A 61 -6.60 -15.80 10.07
CA ASP A 61 -5.55 -16.59 9.46
C ASP A 61 -5.59 -16.37 7.94
N SER A 62 -4.57 -15.74 7.42
CA SER A 62 -4.49 -15.34 6.00
C SER A 62 -3.62 -16.28 5.16
N ILE A 63 -3.05 -17.35 5.74
CA ILE A 63 -2.07 -18.20 5.07
C ILE A 63 -2.46 -19.68 5.02
N SER A 64 -3.43 -20.12 5.83
CA SER A 64 -3.73 -21.56 6.04
C SER A 64 -4.25 -22.29 4.79
N ALA A 65 -4.76 -21.56 3.80
CA ALA A 65 -5.32 -22.14 2.57
C ALA A 65 -4.47 -21.83 1.33
N ASP A 66 -3.27 -21.25 1.51
CA ASP A 66 -2.38 -20.92 0.39
C ASP A 66 -1.56 -22.13 -0.05
N ASP A 67 -1.32 -22.22 -1.35
CA ASP A 67 -0.26 -23.06 -1.93
C ASP A 67 0.94 -22.19 -2.33
N PRO A 68 2.00 -22.13 -1.53
CA PRO A 68 3.18 -21.31 -1.81
C PRO A 68 4.28 -22.06 -2.57
N THR A 69 4.01 -23.23 -3.16
CA THR A 69 5.02 -24.16 -3.68
C THR A 69 5.99 -23.49 -4.66
N TYR A 70 5.51 -22.56 -5.48
CA TYR A 70 6.30 -21.86 -6.50
C TYR A 70 6.46 -20.37 -6.22
N ASP A 71 6.11 -19.90 -5.01
CA ASP A 71 6.44 -18.56 -4.56
C ASP A 71 7.96 -18.39 -4.44
N ASP A 72 8.44 -17.16 -4.66
CA ASP A 72 9.79 -16.77 -4.24
C ASP A 72 9.85 -16.84 -2.71
N PRO A 73 10.70 -17.69 -2.14
CA PRO A 73 10.68 -17.94 -0.69
C PRO A 73 11.06 -16.70 0.13
N VAL A 74 11.94 -15.84 -0.39
CA VAL A 74 12.36 -14.60 0.29
C VAL A 74 11.21 -13.59 0.29
N VAL A 75 10.56 -13.42 -0.86
CA VAL A 75 9.41 -12.53 -1.00
C VAL A 75 8.24 -13.05 -0.17
N ARG A 76 7.94 -14.35 -0.25
CA ARG A 76 6.86 -14.99 0.53
C ARG A 76 7.04 -14.76 2.03
N GLN A 77 8.24 -15.02 2.56
CA GLN A 77 8.51 -14.85 3.99
C GLN A 77 8.35 -13.38 4.40
N ALA A 78 8.89 -12.45 3.61
CA ALA A 78 8.76 -11.02 3.88
C ALA A 78 7.30 -10.57 3.92
N VAL A 79 6.47 -11.09 3.01
CA VAL A 79 5.03 -10.76 2.94
C VAL A 79 4.27 -11.35 4.12
N VAL A 80 4.51 -12.62 4.46
CA VAL A 80 3.84 -13.30 5.59
C VAL A 80 4.15 -12.58 6.91
N ASP A 81 5.42 -12.27 7.16
CA ASP A 81 5.86 -11.56 8.37
C ASP A 81 5.23 -10.17 8.47
N ALA A 82 5.17 -9.44 7.35
CA ALA A 82 4.64 -8.08 7.32
C ALA A 82 3.11 -8.03 7.46
N LEU A 83 2.38 -8.92 6.81
CA LEU A 83 0.92 -9.02 6.92
C LEU A 83 0.50 -9.46 8.31
N GLY A 84 1.25 -10.40 8.92
CA GLY A 84 1.02 -10.90 10.26
C GLY A 84 -0.41 -11.42 10.43
N ARG A 85 -1.12 -10.91 11.43
CA ARG A 85 -2.48 -11.34 11.75
C ARG A 85 -3.58 -10.56 11.03
N TYR A 86 -3.26 -9.58 10.19
CA TYR A 86 -4.30 -8.84 9.49
C TYR A 86 -5.08 -9.73 8.53
N ASN A 87 -6.40 -9.55 8.51
CA ASN A 87 -7.26 -10.10 7.47
C ASN A 87 -7.05 -9.27 6.19
N GLY A 88 -6.29 -9.83 5.27
CA GLY A 88 -5.91 -9.12 4.06
C GLY A 88 -5.28 -10.05 3.04
N SER A 89 -4.82 -9.48 1.94
CA SER A 89 -4.06 -10.18 0.92
C SER A 89 -2.93 -9.29 0.41
N VAL A 90 -1.84 -9.92 -0.01
CA VAL A 90 -0.74 -9.24 -0.68
C VAL A 90 -0.38 -10.01 -1.93
N VAL A 91 -0.32 -9.30 -3.05
CA VAL A 91 0.21 -9.79 -4.33
C VAL A 91 1.51 -9.06 -4.63
N ALA A 92 2.59 -9.81 -4.79
CA ALA A 92 3.91 -9.32 -5.16
C ALA A 92 4.27 -9.83 -6.56
N VAL A 93 4.68 -8.93 -7.45
CA VAL A 93 4.99 -9.28 -8.84
C VAL A 93 6.32 -8.66 -9.28
N ASP A 94 7.03 -9.33 -10.18
CA ASP A 94 8.11 -8.73 -10.94
C ASP A 94 7.50 -7.80 -12.01
N PRO A 95 7.74 -6.48 -11.91
CA PRO A 95 7.13 -5.53 -12.83
C PRO A 95 7.63 -5.66 -14.27
N ASN A 96 8.79 -6.27 -14.49
CA ASN A 96 9.43 -6.35 -15.81
C ASN A 96 9.00 -7.59 -16.62
N THR A 97 8.34 -8.55 -15.96
CA THR A 97 7.97 -9.82 -16.58
C THR A 97 6.50 -10.21 -16.35
N GLY A 98 5.84 -9.65 -15.35
CA GLY A 98 4.52 -10.05 -14.91
C GLY A 98 4.51 -11.36 -14.11
N ARG A 99 5.70 -11.92 -13.76
CA ARG A 99 5.76 -13.08 -12.87
C ARG A 99 5.25 -12.72 -11.47
N ILE A 100 4.30 -13.48 -10.98
CA ILE A 100 3.89 -13.42 -9.59
C ILE A 100 5.00 -14.04 -8.74
N LEU A 101 5.55 -13.26 -7.82
CA LEU A 101 6.61 -13.66 -6.90
C LEU A 101 6.04 -14.30 -5.64
N ALA A 102 4.93 -13.78 -5.15
CA ALA A 102 4.19 -14.37 -4.04
C ALA A 102 2.75 -13.86 -3.98
N VAL A 103 1.83 -14.74 -3.57
CA VAL A 103 0.45 -14.36 -3.23
C VAL A 103 0.12 -14.86 -1.83
N VAL A 104 -0.08 -13.95 -0.89
CA VAL A 104 -0.55 -14.28 0.45
C VAL A 104 -2.04 -14.03 0.56
N ASN A 105 -2.78 -15.00 1.07
CA ASN A 105 -4.21 -15.11 1.07
C ASN A 105 -4.78 -15.18 -0.36
N GLN A 106 -4.41 -16.26 -1.05
CA GLN A 106 -4.83 -16.57 -2.43
C GLN A 106 -6.35 -16.53 -2.59
N LYS A 107 -7.08 -17.01 -1.58
CA LYS A 107 -8.55 -16.97 -1.58
C LYS A 107 -9.09 -15.55 -1.77
N ILE A 108 -8.50 -14.54 -1.13
CA ILE A 108 -8.89 -13.13 -1.28
C ILE A 108 -8.33 -12.55 -2.59
N ALA A 109 -7.10 -12.93 -2.97
CA ALA A 109 -6.46 -12.41 -4.17
C ALA A 109 -7.22 -12.76 -5.45
N PHE A 110 -7.74 -13.99 -5.53
CA PHE A 110 -8.45 -14.53 -6.69
C PHE A 110 -9.97 -14.35 -6.63
N SER A 111 -10.56 -14.04 -5.46
CA SER A 111 -11.99 -13.88 -5.27
C SER A 111 -12.54 -12.59 -5.87
N ASP A 112 -13.83 -12.35 -5.61
CA ASP A 112 -14.53 -11.13 -5.97
C ASP A 112 -13.70 -9.87 -5.66
N GLY A 113 -13.81 -8.87 -6.54
CA GLY A 113 -13.11 -7.61 -6.35
C GLY A 113 -13.65 -6.80 -5.16
N TYR A 114 -12.89 -5.78 -4.80
CA TYR A 114 -13.21 -4.83 -3.75
C TYR A 114 -13.19 -3.42 -4.32
N ILE A 115 -13.96 -2.51 -3.72
CA ILE A 115 -13.91 -1.09 -4.12
C ILE A 115 -12.45 -0.57 -4.00
N PRO A 116 -11.89 0.04 -5.08
CA PRO A 116 -10.49 0.48 -5.09
C PRO A 116 -10.22 1.64 -4.14
N CYS A 117 -11.25 2.33 -3.69
CA CYS A 117 -11.07 3.58 -2.94
C CYS A 117 -10.17 4.56 -3.73
N SER A 118 -9.26 5.23 -3.05
CA SER A 118 -8.36 6.21 -3.69
C SER A 118 -7.21 5.60 -4.50
N THR A 119 -7.10 4.27 -4.63
CA THR A 119 -6.12 3.67 -5.54
C THR A 119 -6.51 3.81 -7.02
N ILE A 120 -7.73 4.23 -7.31
CA ILE A 120 -8.18 4.61 -8.67
C ILE A 120 -7.49 5.90 -9.17
N LYS A 121 -7.02 6.76 -8.27
CA LYS A 121 -6.55 8.12 -8.63
C LYS A 121 -5.37 8.17 -9.59
N PRO A 122 -4.36 7.30 -9.53
CA PRO A 122 -3.32 7.24 -10.57
C PRO A 122 -3.88 6.97 -11.97
N THR A 123 -4.88 6.09 -12.10
CA THR A 123 -5.60 5.84 -13.37
C THR A 123 -6.28 7.13 -13.90
N ILE A 124 -6.92 7.89 -12.99
CA ILE A 124 -7.56 9.16 -13.34
C ILE A 124 -6.54 10.24 -13.71
N ALA A 125 -5.37 10.22 -13.04
CA ALA A 125 -4.27 11.12 -13.38
C ALA A 125 -3.74 10.85 -14.79
N VAL A 126 -3.51 9.58 -15.14
CA VAL A 126 -3.12 9.17 -16.50
C VAL A 126 -4.14 9.66 -17.50
N ALA A 127 -5.43 9.39 -17.29
CA ALA A 127 -6.49 9.82 -18.20
C ALA A 127 -6.50 11.34 -18.41
N ALA A 128 -6.38 12.11 -17.33
CA ALA A 128 -6.47 13.57 -17.40
C ALA A 128 -5.25 14.21 -18.08
N LEU A 129 -4.06 13.61 -17.93
CA LEU A 129 -2.85 14.05 -18.62
C LEU A 129 -2.86 13.70 -20.11
N GLU A 130 -3.21 12.47 -20.46
CA GLU A 130 -3.31 12.00 -21.84
C GLU A 130 -4.35 12.80 -22.65
N GLU A 131 -5.49 13.11 -22.04
CA GLU A 131 -6.54 13.90 -22.67
C GLU A 131 -6.27 15.42 -22.62
N ASN A 132 -5.11 15.85 -22.13
CA ASN A 132 -4.74 17.26 -21.96
C ASN A 132 -5.77 18.09 -21.17
N VAL A 133 -6.52 17.45 -20.26
CA VAL A 133 -7.45 18.11 -19.33
C VAL A 133 -6.70 18.91 -18.27
N ILE A 134 -5.49 18.45 -17.95
CA ILE A 134 -4.51 19.10 -17.09
C ILE A 134 -3.08 18.90 -17.61
N THR A 135 -2.19 19.77 -17.14
CA THR A 135 -0.74 19.56 -17.10
C THR A 135 -0.30 19.35 -15.65
N SER A 136 0.97 19.02 -15.38
CA SER A 136 1.53 18.92 -14.03
C SER A 136 1.26 20.16 -13.17
N ASP A 137 1.32 21.35 -13.79
CA ASP A 137 1.23 22.65 -13.11
C ASP A 137 -0.20 23.18 -12.99
N THR A 138 -1.17 22.48 -13.56
CA THR A 138 -2.57 22.91 -13.52
C THR A 138 -3.08 22.95 -12.08
N MET A 139 -3.45 24.15 -11.60
CA MET A 139 -3.99 24.36 -10.28
C MET A 139 -5.53 24.23 -10.28
N ILE A 140 -6.03 23.26 -9.55
CA ILE A 140 -7.47 23.03 -9.38
C ILE A 140 -7.91 23.51 -7.98
N LYS A 141 -9.04 24.22 -7.92
CA LYS A 141 -9.64 24.67 -6.66
C LYS A 141 -10.23 23.48 -5.91
N VAL A 142 -9.71 23.20 -4.73
CA VAL A 142 -10.13 22.07 -3.88
C VAL A 142 -10.82 22.51 -2.58
N GLY A 143 -10.98 23.80 -2.39
CA GLY A 143 -11.65 24.40 -1.23
C GLY A 143 -11.82 25.90 -1.35
N ARG A 144 -12.34 26.55 -0.31
CA ARG A 144 -12.69 27.99 -0.37
C ARG A 144 -11.53 28.89 -0.84
N ARG A 145 -10.30 28.63 -0.34
CA ARG A 145 -9.07 29.37 -0.67
C ARG A 145 -7.90 28.41 -0.92
N LYS A 146 -8.18 27.17 -1.29
CA LYS A 146 -7.17 26.13 -1.45
C LYS A 146 -7.18 25.65 -2.89
N TYR A 147 -5.99 25.62 -3.48
CA TYR A 147 -5.70 25.07 -4.80
C TYR A 147 -4.63 24.00 -4.64
N MET A 148 -4.63 23.02 -5.54
CA MET A 148 -3.60 21.97 -5.59
C MET A 148 -3.28 21.68 -7.06
N ASN A 149 -2.03 21.28 -7.32
CA ASN A 149 -1.63 20.62 -8.56
C ASN A 149 -1.79 19.10 -8.41
N LEU A 150 -1.40 18.35 -9.45
CA LEU A 150 -1.53 16.89 -9.48
C LEU A 150 -0.69 16.21 -8.39
N THR A 151 0.58 16.63 -8.22
CA THR A 151 1.51 16.09 -7.23
C THR A 151 0.94 16.17 -5.82
N GLU A 152 0.50 17.37 -5.40
CA GLU A 152 -0.09 17.61 -4.09
C GLU A 152 -1.41 16.83 -3.91
N ALA A 153 -2.23 16.75 -4.98
CA ALA A 153 -3.50 16.03 -4.93
C ALA A 153 -3.31 14.52 -4.78
N LEU A 154 -2.31 13.93 -5.42
CA LEU A 154 -1.93 12.51 -5.25
C LEU A 154 -1.33 12.27 -3.87
N ALA A 155 -0.39 13.12 -3.42
CA ALA A 155 0.29 13.02 -2.12
C ALA A 155 -0.73 12.98 -0.96
N HIS A 156 -1.65 13.93 -0.95
CA HIS A 156 -2.68 14.07 0.08
C HIS A 156 -3.97 13.30 -0.21
N SER A 157 -4.02 12.59 -1.35
CA SER A 157 -5.20 11.82 -1.77
C SER A 157 -6.49 12.67 -1.82
N ASN A 158 -6.39 13.89 -2.38
CA ASN A 158 -7.45 14.89 -2.35
C ASN A 158 -8.63 14.49 -3.24
N ASN A 159 -9.83 14.32 -2.65
CA ASN A 159 -11.01 13.90 -3.40
C ASN A 159 -11.57 15.01 -4.31
N PRO A 160 -11.77 16.27 -3.84
CA PRO A 160 -12.26 17.34 -4.68
C PRO A 160 -11.48 17.54 -5.98
N PHE A 161 -10.14 17.35 -5.97
CA PHE A 161 -9.32 17.41 -7.17
C PHE A 161 -9.74 16.34 -8.21
N PHE A 162 -9.79 15.09 -7.79
CA PHE A 162 -10.13 13.96 -8.67
C PHE A 162 -11.61 13.91 -9.05
N GLU A 163 -12.50 14.42 -8.21
CA GLU A 163 -13.91 14.63 -8.58
C GLU A 163 -14.05 15.65 -9.70
N GLU A 164 -13.29 16.74 -9.66
CA GLU A 164 -13.26 17.75 -10.70
C GLU A 164 -12.69 17.19 -12.01
N LEU A 165 -11.61 16.40 -11.95
CA LEU A 165 -11.10 15.71 -13.14
C LEU A 165 -12.16 14.80 -13.76
N GLY A 166 -12.85 14.01 -12.93
CA GLY A 166 -13.93 13.15 -13.42
C GLY A 166 -15.07 13.92 -14.11
N ARG A 167 -15.46 15.07 -13.55
CA ARG A 167 -16.48 15.93 -14.18
C ARG A 167 -16.04 16.49 -15.53
N ARG A 168 -14.77 16.91 -15.64
CA ARG A 168 -14.21 17.46 -16.89
C ARG A 168 -14.08 16.40 -17.97
N MET A 169 -13.66 15.21 -17.62
CA MET A 169 -13.46 14.10 -18.57
C MET A 169 -14.76 13.41 -18.98
N GLY A 170 -15.74 13.35 -18.08
CA GLY A 170 -16.96 12.58 -18.29
C GLY A 170 -16.76 11.07 -18.09
N PHE A 171 -17.88 10.34 -18.10
CA PHE A 171 -17.89 8.91 -17.83
C PHE A 171 -17.14 8.07 -18.88
N ASP A 172 -17.35 8.39 -20.16
CA ASP A 172 -16.80 7.60 -21.26
C ASP A 172 -15.27 7.60 -21.26
N THR A 173 -14.66 8.77 -21.02
CA THR A 173 -13.21 8.90 -20.91
C THR A 173 -12.68 8.14 -19.70
N VAL A 174 -13.27 8.34 -18.52
CA VAL A 174 -12.87 7.65 -17.29
C VAL A 174 -13.01 6.13 -17.45
N SER A 175 -14.09 5.67 -18.08
CA SER A 175 -14.34 4.25 -18.34
C SER A 175 -13.32 3.67 -19.32
N ARG A 176 -13.03 4.38 -20.40
CA ARG A 176 -12.04 3.98 -21.41
C ARG A 176 -10.66 3.78 -20.79
N TYR A 177 -10.17 4.73 -20.01
CA TYR A 177 -8.86 4.61 -19.35
C TYR A 177 -8.85 3.56 -18.22
N GLY A 178 -9.94 3.41 -17.47
CA GLY A 178 -10.04 2.34 -16.49
C GLY A 178 -9.84 0.97 -17.12
N ARG A 179 -10.54 0.70 -18.24
CA ARG A 179 -10.42 -0.56 -18.98
C ARG A 179 -9.07 -0.68 -19.70
N LEU A 180 -8.55 0.38 -20.29
CA LEU A 180 -7.23 0.41 -20.93
C LEU A 180 -6.14 -0.03 -19.93
N LEU A 181 -6.23 0.41 -18.70
CA LEU A 181 -5.30 0.09 -17.61
C LEU A 181 -5.62 -1.23 -16.90
N GLY A 182 -6.51 -2.07 -17.46
CA GLY A 182 -6.74 -3.44 -17.00
C GLY A 182 -7.79 -3.62 -15.94
N LEU A 183 -8.58 -2.59 -15.60
CA LEU A 183 -9.64 -2.71 -14.59
C LEU A 183 -10.90 -3.33 -15.20
N GLY A 184 -11.50 -4.29 -14.51
CA GLY A 184 -12.71 -5.00 -14.95
C GLY A 184 -12.44 -6.12 -15.96
N GLU A 185 -11.21 -6.64 -16.01
CA GLU A 185 -10.79 -7.79 -16.82
C GLU A 185 -9.80 -8.66 -16.04
N LEU A 186 -9.60 -9.92 -16.45
CA LEU A 186 -8.60 -10.80 -15.83
C LEU A 186 -7.20 -10.18 -15.93
N ALA A 187 -6.47 -10.11 -14.83
CA ALA A 187 -5.08 -9.66 -14.82
C ALA A 187 -4.12 -10.77 -15.22
N GLY A 188 -4.48 -12.02 -14.91
CA GLY A 188 -3.64 -13.19 -15.11
C GLY A 188 -3.79 -13.85 -16.47
N TYR A 189 -2.82 -14.71 -16.79
CA TYR A 189 -2.86 -15.65 -17.88
C TYR A 189 -3.07 -17.06 -17.35
N ASN A 190 -4.23 -17.64 -17.66
CA ASN A 190 -4.61 -19.00 -17.21
C ASN A 190 -4.50 -19.21 -15.69
N LEU A 191 -4.88 -18.18 -14.90
CA LEU A 191 -4.98 -18.33 -13.46
C LEU A 191 -6.33 -18.97 -13.12
N PRO A 192 -6.36 -20.17 -12.53
CA PRO A 192 -7.58 -20.78 -12.06
C PRO A 192 -8.29 -19.88 -11.03
N ASP A 193 -9.62 -19.85 -11.08
CA ASP A 193 -10.47 -19.15 -10.11
C ASP A 193 -10.29 -17.62 -10.04
N GLU A 194 -9.53 -17.01 -10.99
CA GLU A 194 -9.38 -15.57 -11.03
C GLU A 194 -10.70 -14.88 -11.40
N HIS A 195 -11.10 -13.91 -10.60
CA HIS A 195 -12.25 -13.05 -10.85
C HIS A 195 -11.84 -11.75 -11.55
N PRO A 196 -12.57 -11.31 -12.61
CA PRO A 196 -12.22 -10.09 -13.36
C PRO A 196 -12.56 -8.78 -12.62
N GLY A 197 -13.05 -8.84 -11.39
CA GLY A 197 -13.63 -7.67 -10.75
C GLY A 197 -14.90 -7.20 -11.51
N SER A 198 -15.22 -5.92 -11.40
CA SER A 198 -16.29 -5.32 -12.20
C SER A 198 -16.00 -3.87 -12.51
N PHE A 199 -16.44 -3.44 -13.69
CA PHE A 199 -16.35 -2.04 -14.11
C PHE A 199 -17.71 -1.58 -14.65
N PRO A 200 -18.26 -0.44 -14.19
CA PRO A 200 -19.60 -0.03 -14.56
C PRO A 200 -19.69 0.30 -16.05
N THR A 201 -20.88 0.06 -16.66
CA THR A 201 -21.20 0.37 -18.05
C THR A 201 -21.90 1.72 -18.20
N GLN A 202 -22.29 2.33 -17.09
CA GLN A 202 -22.92 3.66 -17.02
C GLN A 202 -22.47 4.37 -15.74
N PRO A 203 -22.61 5.70 -15.64
CA PRO A 203 -22.21 6.43 -14.45
C PRO A 203 -22.89 5.85 -13.19
N PRO A 204 -22.15 5.64 -12.09
CA PRO A 204 -22.73 5.16 -10.84
C PRO A 204 -23.88 6.09 -10.37
N ALA A 205 -24.98 5.49 -9.90
CA ALA A 205 -26.14 6.25 -9.42
C ALA A 205 -25.79 7.16 -8.22
N PHE A 206 -24.83 6.71 -7.37
CA PHE A 206 -24.38 7.48 -6.23
C PHE A 206 -23.12 8.28 -6.57
N GLY A 207 -23.24 9.59 -6.69
CA GLY A 207 -22.14 10.53 -6.91
C GLY A 207 -21.54 10.53 -8.31
N GLY A 208 -22.07 9.72 -9.24
CA GLY A 208 -21.70 9.72 -10.65
C GLY A 208 -20.21 9.52 -10.91
N VAL A 209 -19.76 10.04 -12.06
CA VAL A 209 -18.34 9.96 -12.47
C VAL A 209 -17.39 10.67 -11.49
N ALA A 210 -17.85 11.68 -10.77
CA ALA A 210 -17.02 12.38 -9.78
C ALA A 210 -16.59 11.44 -8.65
N ARG A 211 -17.53 10.71 -8.04
CA ARG A 211 -17.16 9.72 -7.01
C ARG A 211 -16.44 8.50 -7.59
N MET A 212 -16.79 8.09 -8.80
CA MET A 212 -16.06 7.05 -9.52
C MET A 212 -14.56 7.41 -9.64
N SER A 213 -14.26 8.67 -9.98
CA SER A 213 -12.89 9.15 -10.15
C SER A 213 -12.12 9.38 -8.84
N SER A 214 -12.80 9.61 -7.73
CA SER A 214 -12.16 9.90 -6.44
C SER A 214 -12.12 8.72 -5.48
N PHE A 215 -13.11 7.82 -5.54
CA PHE A 215 -13.31 6.67 -4.66
C PHE A 215 -13.40 5.33 -5.39
N GLY A 216 -13.55 5.32 -6.71
CA GLY A 216 -13.85 4.10 -7.46
C GLY A 216 -15.28 3.60 -7.24
N GLU A 217 -16.24 4.50 -6.99
CA GLU A 217 -17.66 4.14 -6.84
C GLU A 217 -18.15 3.33 -8.03
N GLY A 218 -18.78 2.18 -7.77
CA GLY A 218 -19.26 1.25 -8.80
C GLY A 218 -18.20 0.34 -9.41
N ILE A 219 -16.92 0.50 -9.04
CA ILE A 219 -15.82 -0.35 -9.50
C ILE A 219 -15.48 -1.38 -8.42
N GLN A 220 -15.19 -2.62 -8.83
CA GLN A 220 -14.61 -3.66 -7.99
C GLN A 220 -13.32 -4.13 -8.63
N VAL A 221 -12.20 -4.08 -7.91
CA VAL A 221 -10.88 -4.51 -8.37
C VAL A 221 -10.33 -5.62 -7.50
N THR A 222 -9.60 -6.54 -8.11
CA THR A 222 -8.88 -7.58 -7.37
C THR A 222 -7.48 -7.11 -6.98
N PRO A 223 -6.85 -7.73 -5.97
CA PRO A 223 -5.43 -7.50 -5.67
C PRO A 223 -4.52 -7.73 -6.88
N LEU A 224 -4.84 -8.71 -7.74
CA LEU A 224 -4.10 -9.00 -8.97
C LEU A 224 -4.13 -7.81 -9.94
N GLN A 225 -5.31 -7.23 -10.18
CA GLN A 225 -5.44 -6.06 -11.07
C GLN A 225 -4.65 -4.86 -10.57
N LEU A 226 -4.66 -4.60 -9.25
CA LEU A 226 -3.87 -3.51 -8.68
C LEU A 226 -2.36 -3.79 -8.70
N ALA A 227 -1.93 -5.07 -8.57
CA ALA A 227 -0.53 -5.45 -8.72
C ALA A 227 -0.06 -5.28 -10.19
N ALA A 228 -0.87 -5.70 -11.15
CA ALA A 228 -0.59 -5.50 -12.59
C ALA A 228 -0.50 -4.00 -12.95
N LEU A 229 -1.41 -3.18 -12.41
CA LEU A 229 -1.38 -1.73 -12.58
C LEU A 229 -0.12 -1.09 -11.97
N ALA A 230 0.26 -1.51 -10.75
CA ALA A 230 1.49 -1.04 -10.11
C ALA A 230 2.72 -1.42 -10.93
N ALA A 231 2.76 -2.65 -11.45
CA ALA A 231 3.83 -3.14 -12.33
C ALA A 231 3.92 -2.33 -13.63
N ALA A 232 2.78 -2.03 -14.28
CA ALA A 232 2.76 -1.21 -15.49
C ALA A 232 3.27 0.22 -15.24
N PHE A 233 2.96 0.80 -14.08
CA PHE A 233 3.54 2.11 -13.72
C PHE A 233 5.03 2.03 -13.40
N ALA A 234 5.49 0.90 -12.86
CA ALA A 234 6.89 0.67 -12.55
C ALA A 234 7.75 0.54 -13.81
N ASN A 235 7.30 -0.23 -14.81
CA ASN A 235 8.08 -0.62 -15.98
C ASN A 235 7.99 0.35 -17.18
N GLY A 236 7.28 1.48 -17.03
CA GLY A 236 7.18 2.48 -18.10
C GLY A 236 5.93 2.38 -18.97
N GLY A 237 4.97 1.51 -18.64
CA GLY A 237 3.66 1.45 -19.31
C GLY A 237 3.36 0.14 -20.03
N THR A 238 4.16 -0.92 -19.83
CA THR A 238 3.83 -2.25 -20.36
C THR A 238 2.94 -2.98 -19.36
N LEU A 239 1.71 -3.28 -19.75
CA LEU A 239 0.80 -4.12 -18.97
C LEU A 239 1.05 -5.59 -19.36
N TYR A 240 1.63 -6.34 -18.45
CA TYR A 240 1.81 -7.78 -18.60
C TYR A 240 0.58 -8.54 -18.11
N TYR A 241 0.32 -9.72 -18.71
CA TYR A 241 -0.45 -10.74 -18.02
C TYR A 241 0.35 -11.22 -16.81
N LEU A 242 -0.30 -11.27 -15.65
CA LEU A 242 0.30 -11.89 -14.48
C LEU A 242 0.34 -13.41 -14.67
N GLN A 243 1.46 -14.02 -14.35
CA GLN A 243 1.66 -15.47 -14.47
C GLN A 243 2.14 -16.03 -13.14
N TYR A 244 1.46 -17.07 -12.67
CA TYR A 244 1.77 -17.75 -11.43
C TYR A 244 2.06 -19.21 -11.74
N PRO A 245 3.33 -19.64 -11.75
CA PRO A 245 3.70 -21.02 -12.07
C PRO A 245 3.08 -22.00 -11.06
N HIS A 246 2.58 -23.13 -11.56
CA HIS A 246 2.02 -24.22 -10.77
C HIS A 246 2.82 -25.52 -10.90
N SER A 247 3.91 -25.50 -11.69
CA SER A 247 4.82 -26.62 -11.88
C SER A 247 6.26 -26.14 -12.09
N GLN A 248 7.22 -27.02 -11.87
CA GLN A 248 8.63 -26.72 -12.17
C GLN A 248 8.85 -26.46 -13.66
N GLU A 249 8.12 -27.18 -14.54
CA GLU A 249 8.17 -26.95 -15.99
C GLU A 249 7.75 -25.52 -16.35
N GLU A 250 6.69 -25.00 -15.72
CA GLU A 250 6.24 -23.61 -15.93
C GLU A 250 7.24 -22.59 -15.40
N VAL A 251 7.97 -22.90 -14.31
CA VAL A 251 9.08 -22.07 -13.83
C VAL A 251 10.22 -22.04 -14.83
N ASP A 252 10.64 -23.22 -15.33
CA ASP A 252 11.80 -23.37 -16.21
C ASP A 252 11.53 -22.82 -17.62
N SER A 253 10.28 -22.90 -18.09
CA SER A 253 9.83 -22.41 -19.39
C SER A 253 9.20 -21.01 -19.34
N PHE A 254 9.30 -20.32 -18.23
CA PHE A 254 8.65 -19.02 -18.03
C PHE A 254 9.06 -18.01 -19.11
N GLN A 255 8.06 -17.41 -19.75
CA GLN A 255 8.25 -16.30 -20.69
C GLN A 255 7.26 -15.17 -20.37
N PRO A 256 7.73 -13.92 -20.30
CA PRO A 256 6.84 -12.77 -20.13
C PRO A 256 5.78 -12.67 -21.22
N ARG A 257 4.54 -12.38 -20.84
CA ARG A 257 3.42 -12.22 -21.80
C ARG A 257 2.87 -10.80 -21.70
N VAL A 258 3.15 -10.01 -22.73
CA VAL A 258 2.59 -8.64 -22.82
C VAL A 258 1.09 -8.75 -23.13
N LYS A 259 0.28 -8.10 -22.31
CA LYS A 259 -1.16 -7.94 -22.51
C LYS A 259 -1.45 -6.76 -23.44
N ARG A 260 -0.81 -5.62 -23.17
CA ARG A 260 -0.81 -4.43 -24.02
C ARG A 260 0.29 -3.45 -23.65
N ASP A 261 0.72 -2.66 -24.61
CA ASP A 261 1.51 -1.46 -24.38
C ASP A 261 0.55 -0.28 -24.21
N LEU A 262 0.70 0.45 -23.11
CA LEU A 262 -0.20 1.56 -22.75
C LEU A 262 0.19 2.87 -23.42
N ASN A 263 1.43 2.96 -23.94
CA ASN A 263 2.02 4.16 -24.57
C ASN A 263 1.94 5.42 -23.68
N ILE A 264 2.04 5.25 -22.37
CA ILE A 264 1.93 6.33 -21.37
C ILE A 264 3.29 6.77 -20.80
N GLY A 265 4.39 6.30 -21.38
CA GLY A 265 5.75 6.55 -20.86
C GLY A 265 6.11 8.02 -20.73
N ASN A 266 5.58 8.87 -21.61
CA ASN A 266 5.80 10.32 -21.62
C ASN A 266 5.11 11.06 -20.47
N ILE A 267 4.00 10.53 -19.92
CA ILE A 267 3.25 11.18 -18.85
C ILE A 267 3.46 10.51 -17.48
N LEU A 268 3.98 9.28 -17.46
CA LEU A 268 4.23 8.56 -16.20
C LEU A 268 5.11 9.32 -15.22
N PRO A 269 6.17 10.05 -15.61
CA PRO A 269 6.97 10.83 -14.67
C PRO A 269 6.13 11.77 -13.80
N GLN A 270 5.11 12.42 -14.36
CA GLN A 270 4.22 13.33 -13.62
C GLN A 270 3.34 12.58 -12.60
N VAL A 271 2.89 11.37 -12.92
CA VAL A 271 2.12 10.52 -12.01
C VAL A 271 3.03 9.96 -10.91
N ARG A 272 4.23 9.52 -11.29
CA ARG A 272 5.25 8.98 -10.37
C ARG A 272 5.66 10.02 -9.33
N GLU A 273 5.86 11.28 -9.73
CA GLU A 273 6.15 12.38 -8.80
C GLU A 273 5.09 12.48 -7.69
N GLY A 274 3.81 12.41 -8.03
CA GLY A 274 2.72 12.43 -7.05
C GLY A 274 2.67 11.16 -6.18
N MET A 275 3.03 9.99 -6.73
CA MET A 275 3.14 8.74 -5.98
C MET A 275 4.34 8.74 -5.04
N LEU A 276 5.47 9.31 -5.45
CA LEU A 276 6.65 9.54 -4.62
C LEU A 276 6.33 10.51 -3.48
N ALA A 277 5.72 11.65 -3.78
CA ALA A 277 5.28 12.63 -2.80
C ALA A 277 4.31 12.03 -1.76
N ALA A 278 3.44 11.09 -2.16
CA ALA A 278 2.58 10.36 -1.23
C ALA A 278 3.37 9.56 -0.19
N VAL A 279 4.54 9.05 -0.54
CA VAL A 279 5.43 8.31 0.36
C VAL A 279 6.34 9.25 1.16
N LEU A 280 6.88 10.30 0.55
CA LEU A 280 7.78 11.21 1.24
C LEU A 280 7.09 11.99 2.37
N TYR A 281 5.94 12.58 2.10
CA TYR A 281 5.24 13.44 3.07
C TYR A 281 3.71 13.24 3.12
N GLY A 282 3.15 12.40 2.23
CA GLY A 282 1.72 12.22 2.09
C GLY A 282 1.15 11.03 2.89
N THR A 283 0.09 10.44 2.32
CA THR A 283 -0.69 9.38 2.98
C THR A 283 0.01 8.04 3.03
N GLY A 284 1.04 7.81 2.19
CA GLY A 284 1.83 6.59 2.10
C GLY A 284 3.10 6.57 2.95
N ARG A 285 3.40 7.63 3.70
CA ARG A 285 4.67 7.83 4.42
C ARG A 285 5.12 6.66 5.33
N LEU A 286 4.19 5.81 5.75
CA LEU A 286 4.52 4.63 6.56
C LEU A 286 5.17 3.51 5.75
N SER A 287 5.20 3.59 4.42
CA SER A 287 5.96 2.68 3.56
C SER A 287 7.41 3.10 3.37
N ALA A 288 7.76 4.34 3.67
CA ALA A 288 9.13 4.84 3.57
C ALA A 288 10.08 4.06 4.49
N ASP A 289 11.28 3.86 4.02
CA ASP A 289 12.39 3.32 4.80
C ASP A 289 13.49 4.39 4.94
N PRO A 290 13.55 5.09 6.08
CA PRO A 290 14.51 6.18 6.28
C PRO A 290 15.99 5.77 6.19
N GLY A 291 16.29 4.47 6.32
CA GLY A 291 17.65 3.94 6.20
C GLY A 291 17.93 3.23 4.89
N GLY A 292 17.00 3.29 3.92
CA GLY A 292 17.13 2.65 2.62
C GLY A 292 17.49 3.66 1.53
N ASP A 293 18.28 3.21 0.57
CA ASP A 293 18.62 4.00 -0.63
C ASP A 293 17.46 4.05 -1.63
N GLU A 294 16.46 3.18 -1.43
CA GLU A 294 15.32 3.01 -2.32
C GLU A 294 14.04 3.52 -1.66
N THR A 295 13.45 4.55 -2.25
CA THR A 295 12.16 5.07 -1.83
C THR A 295 11.07 4.44 -2.68
N PRO A 296 10.10 3.69 -2.08
CA PRO A 296 8.98 3.18 -2.85
C PRO A 296 8.07 4.32 -3.31
N LEU A 297 7.42 4.11 -4.45
CA LEU A 297 6.35 4.97 -4.94
C LEU A 297 5.02 4.27 -4.69
N GLY A 298 3.96 5.02 -4.34
CA GLY A 298 2.70 4.34 -4.08
C GLY A 298 1.49 5.22 -3.86
N LYS A 299 0.33 4.57 -3.79
CA LYS A 299 -0.96 5.22 -3.54
C LYS A 299 -1.79 4.44 -2.54
N THR A 300 -2.25 5.12 -1.51
CA THR A 300 -3.15 4.57 -0.49
C THR A 300 -4.61 4.69 -0.90
N GLY A 301 -5.42 3.72 -0.45
CA GLY A 301 -6.88 3.75 -0.50
C GLY A 301 -7.49 3.46 0.86
N THR A 302 -8.54 4.17 1.25
CA THR A 302 -9.30 3.91 2.48
C THR A 302 -10.76 4.21 2.25
N CYS A 303 -11.63 3.22 2.45
CA CYS A 303 -13.07 3.40 2.41
C CYS A 303 -13.79 2.28 3.15
N ASP A 304 -15.12 2.33 3.17
CA ASP A 304 -15.97 1.22 3.60
C ASP A 304 -16.56 0.58 2.34
N ASP A 305 -16.36 -0.72 2.16
CA ASP A 305 -16.99 -1.52 1.11
C ASP A 305 -18.35 -2.00 1.60
N ARG A 306 -19.39 -1.75 0.82
CA ARG A 306 -20.76 -2.14 1.14
C ARG A 306 -21.16 -3.43 0.44
N THR A 307 -20.52 -3.76 -0.67
CA THR A 307 -20.73 -5.00 -1.43
C THR A 307 -20.14 -6.17 -0.65
N ASN A 308 -18.89 -6.01 -0.18
CA ASN A 308 -18.20 -6.95 0.70
C ASN A 308 -18.04 -6.30 2.08
N PRO A 309 -19.06 -6.33 2.97
CA PRO A 309 -19.11 -5.51 4.17
C PRO A 309 -17.82 -5.56 4.97
N SER A 310 -17.01 -4.53 4.77
CA SER A 310 -15.70 -4.39 5.43
C SER A 310 -15.19 -2.96 5.28
N ARG A 311 -14.38 -2.55 6.24
CA ARG A 311 -13.50 -1.41 6.06
C ARG A 311 -12.31 -1.87 5.22
N ILE A 312 -11.89 -1.06 4.27
CA ILE A 312 -10.83 -1.36 3.32
C ILE A 312 -9.65 -0.43 3.53
N GLY A 313 -8.46 -1.01 3.54
CA GLY A 313 -7.19 -0.32 3.45
C GLY A 313 -6.38 -0.89 2.29
N TRP A 314 -6.10 -0.07 1.28
CA TRP A 314 -5.28 -0.42 0.14
C TRP A 314 -3.95 0.31 0.14
N PHE A 315 -2.94 -0.35 -0.40
CA PHE A 315 -1.73 0.30 -0.89
C PHE A 315 -1.22 -0.42 -2.13
N LEU A 316 -1.23 0.29 -3.25
CA LEU A 316 -0.52 -0.14 -4.45
C LEU A 316 0.82 0.59 -4.51
N SER A 317 1.90 -0.12 -4.81
CA SER A 317 3.24 0.47 -4.81
C SER A 317 4.24 -0.37 -5.58
N TYR A 318 5.39 0.21 -5.83
CA TYR A 318 6.57 -0.48 -6.35
C TYR A 318 7.85 0.14 -5.77
N ALA A 319 8.93 -0.59 -5.76
CA ALA A 319 10.28 -0.15 -5.45
C ALA A 319 11.25 -0.69 -6.52
N ASP A 320 12.23 0.11 -6.98
CA ASP A 320 12.40 1.54 -6.78
C ASP A 320 11.88 2.35 -7.99
N GLU A 321 12.24 3.65 -8.07
CA GLU A 321 11.83 4.50 -9.20
C GLU A 321 12.59 4.18 -10.49
N THR A 322 13.88 3.85 -10.39
CA THR A 322 14.80 3.74 -11.54
C THR A 322 14.95 2.32 -12.07
N HIS A 323 14.99 1.33 -11.17
CA HIS A 323 15.17 -0.08 -11.49
C HIS A 323 14.17 -0.94 -10.70
N PRO A 324 12.87 -0.79 -10.96
CA PRO A 324 11.85 -1.47 -10.15
C PRO A 324 11.97 -2.98 -10.28
N ARG A 325 12.11 -3.68 -9.14
CA ARG A 325 12.24 -5.13 -9.04
C ARG A 325 11.04 -5.81 -8.43
N ILE A 326 10.17 -5.04 -7.78
CA ILE A 326 8.96 -5.57 -7.17
C ILE A 326 7.84 -4.53 -7.18
N ALA A 327 6.66 -4.96 -7.57
CA ALA A 327 5.42 -4.20 -7.41
C ALA A 327 4.48 -4.95 -6.46
N LEU A 328 3.76 -4.22 -5.62
CA LEU A 328 2.91 -4.74 -4.55
C LEU A 328 1.49 -4.18 -4.63
N ALA A 329 0.51 -5.04 -4.44
CA ALA A 329 -0.84 -4.67 -4.02
C ALA A 329 -1.11 -5.25 -2.63
N VAL A 330 -1.32 -4.37 -1.65
CA VAL A 330 -1.67 -4.74 -0.27
C VAL A 330 -3.13 -4.38 -0.02
N LEU A 331 -3.96 -5.37 0.27
CA LEU A 331 -5.33 -5.24 0.73
C LEU A 331 -5.41 -5.59 2.22
N LEU A 332 -6.01 -4.72 3.01
CA LEU A 332 -6.47 -5.02 4.36
C LEU A 332 -7.97 -4.84 4.43
N ARG A 333 -8.66 -5.76 5.10
CA ARG A 333 -10.11 -5.67 5.35
C ARG A 333 -10.44 -5.92 6.82
N GLY A 334 -11.55 -5.36 7.29
CA GLY A 334 -11.89 -5.57 8.67
C GLY A 334 -13.00 -4.67 9.22
N ASN A 335 -13.18 -4.72 10.55
CA ASN A 335 -14.23 -4.02 11.28
C ASN A 335 -13.70 -2.97 12.27
N THR A 336 -12.44 -2.56 12.16
CA THR A 336 -11.85 -1.55 13.04
C THR A 336 -11.22 -0.39 12.26
N ARG A 337 -11.05 0.75 12.92
CA ARG A 337 -10.37 1.94 12.35
C ARG A 337 -8.87 1.70 12.05
N ARG A 338 -8.30 0.58 12.50
CA ARG A 338 -6.93 0.18 12.16
C ARG A 338 -6.79 -0.18 10.70
N VAL A 339 -7.86 -0.69 10.08
CA VAL A 339 -7.89 -0.99 8.66
C VAL A 339 -8.04 0.31 7.87
N LYS A 340 -6.97 0.72 7.21
CA LYS A 340 -6.86 1.95 6.41
C LYS A 340 -5.62 1.92 5.52
N GLY A 341 -5.58 2.75 4.49
CA GLY A 341 -4.47 2.83 3.55
C GLY A 341 -3.09 3.05 4.19
N PRO A 342 -2.92 3.99 5.13
CA PRO A 342 -1.64 4.12 5.85
C PRO A 342 -1.18 2.85 6.57
N THR A 343 -2.09 2.01 7.07
CA THR A 343 -1.72 0.70 7.65
C THR A 343 -1.28 -0.29 6.56
N ALA A 344 -1.94 -0.30 5.40
CA ALA A 344 -1.50 -1.09 4.25
C ALA A 344 -0.13 -0.61 3.72
N ALA A 345 0.11 0.70 3.70
CA ALA A 345 1.42 1.27 3.38
C ALA A 345 2.49 0.83 4.40
N GLN A 346 2.16 0.74 5.69
CA GLN A 346 3.07 0.22 6.71
C GLN A 346 3.43 -1.25 6.47
N VAL A 347 2.48 -2.09 6.07
CA VAL A 347 2.74 -3.48 5.69
C VAL A 347 3.73 -3.53 4.52
N ALA A 348 3.49 -2.76 3.44
CA ALA A 348 4.43 -2.68 2.32
C ALA A 348 5.83 -2.21 2.75
N GLY A 349 5.91 -1.20 3.62
CA GLY A 349 7.19 -0.73 4.17
C GLY A 349 7.93 -1.81 4.97
N HIS A 350 7.23 -2.69 5.68
CA HIS A 350 7.85 -3.84 6.34
C HIS A 350 8.39 -4.85 5.31
N ILE A 351 7.64 -5.11 4.22
CA ILE A 351 8.10 -5.98 3.13
C ILE A 351 9.39 -5.42 2.51
N TYR A 352 9.39 -4.16 2.09
CA TYR A 352 10.56 -3.53 1.47
C TYR A 352 11.80 -3.56 2.38
N ARG A 353 11.65 -3.24 3.67
CA ARG A 353 12.75 -3.33 4.65
C ARG A 353 13.27 -4.75 4.80
N ARG A 354 12.39 -5.75 4.86
CA ARG A 354 12.81 -7.15 4.96
C ARG A 354 13.56 -7.59 3.71
N LEU A 355 13.05 -7.29 2.52
CA LEU A 355 13.70 -7.61 1.25
C LEU A 355 15.08 -6.95 1.13
N ARG A 356 15.23 -5.70 1.58
CA ARG A 356 16.54 -5.03 1.64
C ARG A 356 17.51 -5.74 2.59
N GLN A 357 17.06 -6.17 3.77
CA GLN A 357 17.86 -6.93 4.71
C GLN A 357 18.37 -8.25 4.13
N GLU A 358 17.61 -8.86 3.24
CA GLU A 358 17.98 -10.07 2.49
C GLU A 358 18.76 -9.77 1.20
N ASN A 359 19.19 -8.52 0.99
CA ASN A 359 19.89 -8.07 -0.22
C ASN A 359 19.13 -8.32 -1.53
N TYR A 360 17.81 -8.41 -1.49
CA TYR A 360 16.96 -8.71 -2.65
C TYR A 360 17.14 -7.69 -3.80
N PHE A 361 17.41 -6.42 -3.46
CA PHE A 361 17.58 -5.33 -4.42
C PHE A 361 19.00 -5.24 -4.99
N VAL A 362 19.97 -5.92 -4.40
CA VAL A 362 21.34 -5.94 -4.91
C VAL A 362 21.39 -6.78 -6.20
N PRO A 363 21.88 -6.26 -7.35
CA PRO A 363 22.03 -7.04 -8.55
C PRO A 363 22.92 -8.25 -8.28
N THR A 364 22.43 -9.45 -8.51
CA THR A 364 23.28 -10.66 -8.50
C THR A 364 24.25 -10.49 -9.66
N ALA A 365 25.55 -10.41 -9.37
CA ALA A 365 26.56 -10.45 -10.39
C ALA A 365 26.32 -11.71 -11.22
N THR A 366 25.95 -11.55 -12.49
CA THR A 366 25.80 -12.65 -13.43
C THR A 366 27.10 -13.41 -13.43
N ALA A 367 27.09 -14.64 -12.92
CA ALA A 367 28.21 -15.54 -13.02
C ALA A 367 28.46 -15.79 -14.52
N ASN A 368 29.43 -15.05 -15.08
CA ASN A 368 29.96 -15.29 -16.39
C ASN A 368 30.69 -16.65 -16.34
N SER A 369 29.94 -17.74 -16.48
CA SER A 369 30.51 -19.08 -16.74
C SER A 369 30.73 -19.30 -18.24
N ASN A 370 31.51 -18.44 -18.87
CA ASN A 370 32.16 -18.75 -20.12
C ASN A 370 33.64 -19.06 -19.84
N SER A 371 33.91 -20.12 -19.09
CA SER A 371 35.19 -20.79 -19.17
C SER A 371 35.22 -21.65 -20.44
N VAL A 372 35.59 -21.03 -21.54
CA VAL A 372 36.07 -21.73 -22.73
C VAL A 372 37.31 -22.53 -22.29
N LYS A 373 37.18 -23.87 -22.16
CA LYS A 373 38.33 -24.73 -22.01
C LYS A 373 39.16 -24.67 -23.32
N PRO A 374 40.46 -24.42 -23.25
CA PRO A 374 41.31 -24.48 -24.45
C PRO A 374 41.37 -25.92 -24.96
N ILE A 375 41.12 -26.07 -26.26
CA ILE A 375 41.32 -27.34 -26.98
C ILE A 375 42.83 -27.56 -27.01
N THR A 376 43.33 -28.53 -26.27
CA THR A 376 44.69 -29.06 -26.42
C THR A 376 44.70 -29.96 -27.61
N THR A 377 45.29 -29.47 -28.71
CA THR A 377 45.73 -30.31 -29.84
C THR A 377 46.93 -31.13 -29.40
N GLY A 378 46.72 -32.44 -29.15
CA GLY A 378 47.78 -33.40 -28.99
C GLY A 378 48.36 -33.77 -30.33
N LYS A 379 49.69 -33.78 -30.38
CA LYS A 379 50.48 -34.44 -31.44
C LYS A 379 50.43 -35.96 -31.26
#